data_590ab0153f4d9b289aec5df7893afc98
#
_entry.id   590ab0153f4d9b289aec5df7893afc98
#
_cell.length_a   1.000
_cell.length_b   1.000
_cell.length_c   1.000
_cell.angle_alpha   90.00
_cell.angle_beta   90.00
_cell.angle_gamma   90.00
#
_symmetry.space_group_name_H-M   'P 1'
#
loop_
_entity.id
_entity.type
_entity.pdbx_description
1 polymer ?
#
loop_
_entity_poly.entity_id
_entity_poly.type
_entity_poly.pdbx_seq_one_letter_code
_entity_poly.pdbx_strand_id
1 'polypeptide(L)'
;MARKDLLVIAAVGTAVAAFAVRAQAPVSYAKDVEPIFVKACAECHGGDNPKKGLDLSSGKGYADLTQHKSQESPLMALVKPGEPAGSYLWLKVSHTAIEGRGMPRTLFGAKKLPQAELDTIRDWIIQGARP
;
A
#
# COMPACT_ATOMS: atom_id res chain seq x y z
N MET A 1 -13.15 -17.95 -74.37
CA MET A 1 -13.73 -18.12 -73.04
C MET A 1 -12.68 -17.73 -72.04
N ALA A 2 -12.70 -16.51 -71.51
CA ALA A 2 -11.74 -16.02 -70.52
C ALA A 2 -12.42 -16.05 -69.15
N ARG A 3 -11.88 -16.84 -68.23
CA ARG A 3 -12.26 -16.82 -66.81
C ARG A 3 -11.57 -15.68 -66.14
N LYS A 4 -12.37 -14.78 -65.54
CA LYS A 4 -11.90 -13.73 -64.64
C LYS A 4 -11.85 -14.28 -63.25
N ASP A 5 -10.68 -14.56 -62.73
CA ASP A 5 -10.47 -14.93 -61.33
C ASP A 5 -10.56 -13.67 -60.47
N LEU A 6 -11.60 -13.58 -59.64
CA LEU A 6 -11.83 -12.49 -58.73
C LEU A 6 -11.07 -12.79 -57.43
N LEU A 7 -9.94 -12.12 -57.20
CA LEU A 7 -9.18 -12.17 -55.97
C LEU A 7 -9.94 -11.38 -54.87
N VAL A 8 -10.51 -12.08 -53.91
CA VAL A 8 -11.08 -11.49 -52.68
C VAL A 8 -9.97 -11.32 -51.68
N ILE A 9 -9.49 -10.07 -51.53
CA ILE A 9 -8.57 -9.73 -50.43
C ILE A 9 -9.37 -9.53 -49.17
N ALA A 10 -9.30 -10.51 -48.26
CA ALA A 10 -9.85 -10.38 -46.92
C ALA A 10 -8.94 -9.47 -46.07
N ALA A 11 -9.38 -8.27 -45.79
CA ALA A 11 -8.71 -7.37 -44.85
C ALA A 11 -8.93 -7.87 -43.42
N VAL A 12 -7.89 -8.46 -42.84
CA VAL A 12 -7.88 -8.81 -41.40
C VAL A 12 -7.59 -7.53 -40.62
N GLY A 13 -8.64 -6.92 -40.14
CA GLY A 13 -8.56 -5.79 -39.22
C GLY A 13 -8.11 -6.24 -37.83
N THR A 14 -6.86 -5.99 -37.46
CA THR A 14 -6.37 -6.16 -36.10
C THR A 14 -6.93 -5.05 -35.22
N ALA A 15 -7.95 -5.37 -34.41
CA ALA A 15 -8.45 -4.47 -33.38
C ALA A 15 -7.41 -4.41 -32.24
N VAL A 16 -6.65 -3.32 -32.18
CA VAL A 16 -5.77 -3.01 -31.05
C VAL A 16 -6.67 -2.52 -29.90
N ALA A 17 -6.92 -3.39 -28.92
CA ALA A 17 -7.60 -2.99 -27.70
C ALA A 17 -6.66 -2.05 -26.91
N ALA A 18 -6.97 -0.76 -26.93
CA ALA A 18 -6.29 0.21 -26.09
C ALA A 18 -6.68 -0.02 -24.63
N PHE A 19 -5.82 -0.67 -23.85
CA PHE A 19 -5.96 -0.72 -22.41
C PHE A 19 -5.73 0.69 -21.87
N ALA A 20 -6.80 1.40 -21.53
CA ALA A 20 -6.73 2.64 -20.80
C ALA A 20 -6.16 2.36 -19.39
N VAL A 21 -4.89 2.66 -19.17
CA VAL A 21 -4.30 2.68 -17.84
C VAL A 21 -5.01 3.78 -17.06
N ARG A 22 -5.93 3.39 -16.20
CA ARG A 22 -6.63 4.33 -15.32
C ARG A 22 -5.60 4.83 -14.30
N ALA A 23 -5.18 6.08 -14.43
CA ALA A 23 -4.34 6.73 -13.43
C ALA A 23 -5.09 6.71 -12.09
N GLN A 24 -4.51 6.05 -11.09
CA GLN A 24 -5.06 6.08 -9.74
C GLN A 24 -4.95 7.49 -9.17
N ALA A 25 -5.98 7.94 -8.46
CA ALA A 25 -5.93 9.22 -7.76
C ALA A 25 -4.77 9.22 -6.75
N PRO A 26 -4.06 10.36 -6.60
CA PRO A 26 -2.99 10.45 -5.63
C PRO A 26 -3.53 10.25 -4.22
N VAL A 27 -2.88 9.36 -3.47
CA VAL A 27 -3.20 9.07 -2.07
C VAL A 27 -2.39 10.01 -1.18
N SER A 28 -3.09 10.78 -0.33
CA SER A 28 -2.47 11.67 0.65
C SER A 28 -2.36 10.98 2.01
N TYR A 29 -1.19 11.10 2.65
CA TYR A 29 -1.05 10.58 4.00
C TYR A 29 -2.09 11.21 4.94
N ALA A 30 -2.13 12.53 5.00
CA ALA A 30 -2.96 13.25 5.96
C ALA A 30 -4.48 13.01 5.77
N LYS A 31 -4.95 12.83 4.53
CA LYS A 31 -6.37 12.67 4.23
C LYS A 31 -6.82 11.22 4.23
N ASP A 32 -5.99 10.33 3.71
CA ASP A 32 -6.42 8.97 3.37
C ASP A 32 -5.79 7.92 4.31
N VAL A 33 -4.56 8.10 4.74
CA VAL A 33 -3.79 7.10 5.50
C VAL A 33 -3.82 7.38 7.00
N GLU A 34 -3.58 8.62 7.42
CA GLU A 34 -3.55 8.99 8.85
C GLU A 34 -4.85 8.61 9.58
N PRO A 35 -6.05 8.84 9.04
CA PRO A 35 -7.29 8.44 9.71
C PRO A 35 -7.35 6.92 10.00
N ILE A 36 -6.78 6.09 9.12
CA ILE A 36 -6.70 4.64 9.33
C ILE A 36 -5.82 4.34 10.55
N PHE A 37 -4.65 4.95 10.62
CA PHE A 37 -3.70 4.71 11.71
C PHE A 37 -4.19 5.26 13.04
N VAL A 38 -4.77 6.46 13.06
CA VAL A 38 -5.35 7.03 14.27
C VAL A 38 -6.43 6.11 14.84
N LYS A 39 -7.31 5.60 13.98
CA LYS A 39 -8.41 4.70 14.39
C LYS A 39 -7.94 3.33 14.84
N ALA A 40 -6.97 2.73 14.14
CA ALA A 40 -6.63 1.32 14.28
C ALA A 40 -5.34 1.05 15.06
N CYS A 41 -4.46 2.05 15.21
CA CYS A 41 -3.10 1.84 15.71
C CYS A 41 -2.72 2.76 16.87
N ALA A 42 -3.23 3.99 16.91
CA ALA A 42 -2.79 5.01 17.86
C ALA A 42 -3.09 4.67 19.33
N GLU A 43 -4.05 3.77 19.62
CA GLU A 43 -4.27 3.28 20.98
C GLU A 43 -3.03 2.64 21.59
N CYS A 44 -2.25 1.93 20.79
CA CYS A 44 -1.01 1.29 21.22
C CYS A 44 0.24 2.03 20.73
N HIS A 45 0.15 2.67 19.58
CA HIS A 45 1.23 3.39 18.93
C HIS A 45 0.93 4.89 18.96
N GLY A 46 0.76 5.46 20.15
CA GLY A 46 0.50 6.88 20.37
C GLY A 46 0.67 7.26 21.83
N GLY A 47 0.49 8.55 22.16
CA GLY A 47 0.63 9.11 23.50
C GLY A 47 2.09 9.28 23.92
N ASP A 48 2.29 9.37 25.26
CA ASP A 48 3.59 9.71 25.82
C ASP A 48 4.62 8.58 25.77
N ASN A 49 4.17 7.34 25.60
CA ASN A 49 5.07 6.17 25.53
C ASN A 49 4.57 5.16 24.47
N PRO A 50 4.66 5.51 23.19
CA PRO A 50 4.16 4.66 22.11
C PRO A 50 4.96 3.36 22.02
N LYS A 51 4.26 2.24 21.78
CA LYS A 51 4.91 0.93 21.63
C LYS A 51 5.95 0.96 20.52
N LYS A 52 7.15 0.44 20.81
CA LYS A 52 8.30 0.43 19.89
C LYS A 52 8.75 1.83 19.45
N GLY A 53 8.42 2.87 20.21
CA GLY A 53 8.76 4.24 19.86
C GLY A 53 8.10 4.76 18.58
N LEU A 54 7.05 4.07 18.09
CA LEU A 54 6.33 4.46 16.89
C LEU A 54 5.06 5.23 17.27
N ASP A 55 5.02 6.52 17.00
CA ASP A 55 3.87 7.38 17.28
C ASP A 55 3.02 7.60 16.03
N LEU A 56 1.86 6.96 15.99
CA LEU A 56 0.87 7.06 14.92
C LEU A 56 -0.32 7.94 15.31
N SER A 57 -0.16 8.78 16.33
CA SER A 57 -1.14 9.82 16.66
C SER A 57 -1.23 10.86 15.55
N SER A 58 -2.34 11.60 15.52
CA SER A 58 -2.57 12.63 14.51
C SER A 58 -1.43 13.65 14.44
N GLY A 59 -0.96 13.91 13.22
CA GLY A 59 0.12 14.84 12.92
C GLY A 59 1.55 14.31 13.17
N LYS A 60 1.72 13.11 13.74
CA LYS A 60 3.06 12.58 14.08
C LYS A 60 3.49 11.40 13.20
N GLY A 61 2.55 10.55 12.84
CA GLY A 61 2.86 9.27 12.20
C GLY A 61 3.60 9.36 10.88
N TYR A 62 3.44 10.42 10.11
CA TYR A 62 4.15 10.58 8.84
C TYR A 62 5.66 10.61 9.02
N ALA A 63 6.16 11.45 9.92
CA ALA A 63 7.59 11.56 10.20
C ALA A 63 8.14 10.25 10.76
N ASP A 64 7.43 9.64 11.70
CA ASP A 64 7.86 8.39 12.32
C ASP A 64 7.95 7.25 11.31
N LEU A 65 6.99 7.13 10.41
CA LEU A 65 6.97 6.08 9.40
C LEU A 65 8.02 6.26 8.31
N THR A 66 8.31 7.50 7.91
CA THR A 66 9.18 7.77 6.75
C THR A 66 10.63 8.01 7.12
N GLN A 67 10.94 8.32 8.38
CA GLN A 67 12.29 8.68 8.84
C GLN A 67 12.95 7.61 9.72
N HIS A 68 12.19 6.63 10.21
CA HIS A 68 12.70 5.63 11.13
C HIS A 68 12.76 4.23 10.52
N LYS A 69 13.67 3.43 11.08
CA LYS A 69 13.75 1.99 10.81
C LYS A 69 12.89 1.22 11.81
N SER A 70 12.49 0.04 11.44
CA SER A 70 11.83 -0.88 12.35
C SER A 70 12.75 -1.26 13.51
N GLN A 71 12.26 -1.17 14.74
CA GLN A 71 12.99 -1.71 15.89
C GLN A 71 12.94 -3.25 15.95
N GLU A 72 11.91 -3.84 15.37
CA GLU A 72 11.71 -5.30 15.34
C GLU A 72 12.51 -5.96 14.22
N SER A 73 12.73 -5.24 13.11
CA SER A 73 13.57 -5.66 11.98
C SER A 73 14.50 -4.50 11.56
N PRO A 74 15.64 -4.29 12.24
CA PRO A 74 16.47 -3.08 12.10
C PRO A 74 17.08 -2.89 10.70
N LEU A 75 17.09 -3.94 9.88
CA LEU A 75 17.55 -3.85 8.49
C LEU A 75 16.50 -3.27 7.56
N MET A 76 15.23 -3.18 8.00
CA MET A 76 14.12 -2.67 7.19
C MET A 76 13.71 -1.27 7.60
N ALA A 77 13.43 -0.43 6.62
CA ALA A 77 12.70 0.81 6.83
C ALA A 77 11.26 0.49 7.27
N LEU A 78 10.65 1.35 8.10
CA LEU A 78 9.22 1.25 8.38
C LEU A 78 8.42 1.45 7.10
N VAL A 79 8.75 2.47 6.32
CA VAL A 79 8.20 2.70 4.97
C VAL A 79 9.36 2.95 4.00
N LYS A 80 9.39 2.18 2.92
CA LYS A 80 10.27 2.38 1.78
C LYS A 80 9.43 2.89 0.61
N PRO A 81 9.54 4.17 0.25
CA PRO A 81 8.73 4.74 -0.82
C PRO A 81 8.84 3.95 -2.12
N GLY A 82 7.70 3.65 -2.75
CA GLY A 82 7.62 2.86 -3.98
C GLY A 82 7.66 1.34 -3.77
N GLU A 83 8.03 0.85 -2.59
CA GLU A 83 8.29 -0.58 -2.36
C GLU A 83 7.52 -1.14 -1.16
N PRO A 84 6.26 -1.56 -1.31
CA PRO A 84 5.51 -2.18 -0.20
C PRO A 84 6.22 -3.40 0.40
N ALA A 85 6.74 -4.30 -0.43
CA ALA A 85 7.45 -5.49 0.04
C ALA A 85 8.75 -5.16 0.82
N GLY A 86 9.34 -4.00 0.60
CA GLY A 86 10.49 -3.46 1.33
C GLY A 86 10.11 -2.62 2.54
N SER A 87 8.82 -2.44 2.81
CA SER A 87 8.28 -1.63 3.91
C SER A 87 7.81 -2.52 5.04
N TYR A 88 8.45 -2.43 6.22
CA TYR A 88 8.06 -3.27 7.36
C TYR A 88 6.64 -3.02 7.81
N LEU A 89 6.17 -1.77 7.75
CA LEU A 89 4.76 -1.43 7.97
C LEU A 89 3.82 -2.30 7.13
N TRP A 90 4.08 -2.39 5.82
CA TRP A 90 3.24 -3.19 4.92
C TRP A 90 3.21 -4.65 5.32
N LEU A 91 4.36 -5.23 5.63
CA LEU A 91 4.44 -6.62 6.07
C LEU A 91 3.64 -6.87 7.36
N LYS A 92 3.62 -5.90 8.27
CA LYS A 92 2.85 -5.99 9.53
C LYS A 92 1.34 -5.91 9.27
N VAL A 93 0.87 -4.94 8.50
CA VAL A 93 -0.58 -4.75 8.27
C VAL A 93 -1.17 -5.77 7.31
N SER A 94 -0.37 -6.29 6.36
CA SER A 94 -0.77 -7.38 5.47
C SER A 94 -0.69 -8.76 6.14
N HIS A 95 -0.09 -8.85 7.33
CA HIS A 95 0.18 -10.09 8.07
C HIS A 95 1.13 -11.04 7.34
N THR A 96 2.11 -10.50 6.62
CA THR A 96 3.13 -11.27 5.89
C THR A 96 4.53 -11.13 6.47
N ALA A 97 4.68 -10.40 7.59
CA ALA A 97 5.97 -10.29 8.27
C ALA A 97 6.44 -11.65 8.79
N ILE A 98 7.70 -11.99 8.56
CA ILE A 98 8.34 -13.20 9.07
C ILE A 98 8.57 -13.06 10.58
N GLU A 99 8.90 -11.85 11.03
CA GLU A 99 9.21 -11.53 12.41
C GLU A 99 8.01 -10.86 13.09
N GLY A 100 7.75 -11.26 14.32
CA GLY A 100 6.67 -10.72 15.11
C GLY A 100 5.28 -11.14 14.61
N ARG A 101 4.27 -10.45 15.09
CA ARG A 101 2.87 -10.75 14.73
C ARG A 101 2.29 -9.67 13.83
N GLY A 102 1.30 -10.04 13.01
CA GLY A 102 0.52 -9.08 12.22
C GLY A 102 -0.14 -8.00 13.08
N MET A 103 -0.36 -6.82 12.50
CA MET A 103 -1.01 -5.66 13.12
C MET A 103 -2.26 -5.26 12.32
N PRO A 104 -3.27 -4.63 12.95
CA PRO A 104 -3.42 -4.37 14.39
C PRO A 104 -3.57 -5.63 15.24
N ARG A 105 -3.29 -5.48 16.54
CA ARG A 105 -3.51 -6.54 17.53
C ARG A 105 -4.69 -6.22 18.44
N THR A 106 -5.44 -7.25 18.78
CA THR A 106 -6.50 -7.20 19.78
C THR A 106 -6.17 -8.14 20.94
N LEU A 107 -7.00 -8.18 21.97
CA LEU A 107 -6.90 -9.15 23.06
C LEU A 107 -6.97 -10.61 22.55
N PHE A 108 -7.66 -10.83 21.43
CA PHE A 108 -7.86 -12.16 20.84
C PHE A 108 -6.87 -12.51 19.73
N GLY A 109 -5.87 -11.66 19.49
CA GLY A 109 -4.86 -11.87 18.44
C GLY A 109 -4.77 -10.74 17.41
N ALA A 110 -4.14 -11.00 16.28
CA ALA A 110 -4.04 -10.05 15.19
C ALA A 110 -5.35 -10.00 14.38
N LYS A 111 -5.86 -8.80 14.12
CA LYS A 111 -7.05 -8.56 13.30
C LYS A 111 -6.66 -7.75 12.08
N LYS A 112 -6.79 -8.35 10.90
CA LYS A 112 -6.46 -7.67 9.65
C LYS A 112 -7.37 -6.46 9.42
N LEU A 113 -6.80 -5.39 8.87
CA LEU A 113 -7.57 -4.23 8.41
C LEU A 113 -8.53 -4.64 7.27
N PRO A 114 -9.64 -3.89 7.07
CA PRO A 114 -10.46 -4.03 5.88
C PRO A 114 -9.62 -3.90 4.59
N GLN A 115 -9.98 -4.62 3.55
CA GLN A 115 -9.20 -4.64 2.30
C GLN A 115 -9.02 -3.24 1.69
N ALA A 116 -10.05 -2.41 1.73
CA ALA A 116 -9.98 -1.02 1.24
C ALA A 116 -8.93 -0.18 1.99
N GLU A 117 -8.81 -0.34 3.31
CA GLU A 117 -7.80 0.35 4.12
C GLU A 117 -6.39 -0.17 3.80
N LEU A 118 -6.23 -1.49 3.60
CA LEU A 118 -4.97 -2.09 3.14
C LEU A 118 -4.57 -1.58 1.76
N ASP A 119 -5.50 -1.52 0.82
CA ASP A 119 -5.24 -1.01 -0.53
C ASP A 119 -4.81 0.46 -0.49
N THR A 120 -5.45 1.28 0.34
CA THR A 120 -5.06 2.69 0.55
C THR A 120 -3.62 2.81 1.06
N ILE A 121 -3.24 2.04 2.08
CA ILE A 121 -1.87 2.06 2.61
C ILE A 121 -0.86 1.58 1.56
N ARG A 122 -1.18 0.51 0.85
CA ARG A 122 -0.32 -0.01 -0.22
C ARG A 122 -0.11 1.01 -1.32
N ASP A 123 -1.18 1.61 -1.80
CA ASP A 123 -1.16 2.56 -2.92
C ASP A 123 -0.43 3.85 -2.52
N TRP A 124 -0.57 4.30 -1.28
CA TRP A 124 0.24 5.38 -0.72
C TRP A 124 1.74 5.07 -0.79
N ILE A 125 2.16 3.88 -0.36
CA ILE A 125 3.56 3.46 -0.44
C ILE A 125 4.04 3.40 -1.89
N ILE A 126 3.26 2.77 -2.79
CA ILE A 126 3.57 2.66 -4.23
C ILE A 126 3.75 4.03 -4.87
N GLN A 127 2.91 4.99 -4.50
CA GLN A 127 2.95 6.36 -5.02
C GLN A 127 4.08 7.22 -4.42
N GLY A 128 4.96 6.64 -3.63
CA GLY A 128 6.14 7.30 -3.08
C GLY A 128 5.96 7.82 -1.66
N ALA A 129 4.95 7.35 -0.93
CA ALA A 129 4.69 7.66 0.49
C ALA A 129 4.72 9.17 0.78
N ARG A 130 4.03 9.97 -0.01
CA ARG A 130 3.99 11.44 0.12
C ARG A 130 3.08 11.89 1.27
N PRO A 131 3.29 13.11 1.81
CA PRO A 131 2.44 13.71 2.84
C PRO A 131 0.97 13.83 2.46
#